data_f26363ac6aafe40379afa6d19fa6e5c6
#
_entry.id   f26363ac6aafe40379afa6d19fa6e5c6
#
_cell.length_a   1.000
_cell.length_b   1.000
_cell.length_c   1.000
_cell.angle_alpha   90.00
_cell.angle_beta   90.00
_cell.angle_gamma   90.00
#
_symmetry.space_group_name_H-M   'P 1'
#
loop_
_entity.id
_entity.type
_entity.pdbx_description
1 polymer ?
#
loop_
_entity_poly.entity_id
_entity_poly.type
_entity_poly.pdbx_seq_one_letter_code
_entity_poly.pdbx_strand_id
1 'polypeptide(L)'
;RDSRISGPAISGWALEGFGAEGALCTNFALASTPAMFMCTVMGAQPFDGAVMVTASHLPYNRNGLKFFTSAGGLEGSDIKAILAQAQLITPQAAPQAQQVQQQDFMSVYAAHLASLIRDGVKAKDYLHPLAGLHIVVDAGNGAGGFFAEKVLAPLGADISGSRYLAPDGIFPNHIPNPEDAAAMASIRQAVLEEKADLGIIFDTDVDRAGAVLPDGEELNRNRLI
;
A
#
# COMPACT_ATOMS: atom_id res chain seq x y z
N ARG A 1 -6.53 4.63 -2.31
CA ARG A 1 -5.52 5.67 -2.53
C ARG A 1 -4.39 5.60 -1.51
N ASP A 2 -3.21 6.09 -1.87
CA ASP A 2 -2.13 6.34 -0.93
C ASP A 2 -2.38 7.58 -0.03
N SER A 3 -1.35 8.04 0.71
CA SER A 3 -1.44 9.15 1.67
C SER A 3 -1.44 10.55 1.04
N ARG A 4 -1.19 10.72 -0.26
CA ARG A 4 -1.04 12.01 -0.94
C ARG A 4 -2.23 12.94 -0.73
N ILE A 5 -1.95 14.24 -0.54
CA ILE A 5 -2.97 15.27 -0.26
C ILE A 5 -4.03 15.35 -1.35
N SER A 6 -3.64 15.21 -2.63
CA SER A 6 -4.59 15.24 -3.76
C SER A 6 -5.40 13.95 -3.90
N GLY A 7 -5.03 12.87 -3.20
CA GLY A 7 -5.66 11.56 -3.30
C GLY A 7 -7.17 11.56 -3.08
N PRO A 8 -7.71 12.20 -2.01
CA PRO A 8 -9.14 12.23 -1.77
C PRO A 8 -9.95 12.89 -2.89
N ALA A 9 -9.48 14.00 -3.45
CA ALA A 9 -10.15 14.70 -4.54
C ALA A 9 -10.18 13.85 -5.82
N ILE A 10 -9.02 13.28 -6.21
CA ILE A 10 -8.92 12.43 -7.40
C ILE A 10 -9.75 11.16 -7.24
N SER A 11 -9.76 10.54 -6.04
CA SER A 11 -10.62 9.39 -5.76
C SER A 11 -12.11 9.75 -5.88
N GLY A 12 -12.51 10.94 -5.40
CA GLY A 12 -13.88 11.44 -5.55
C GLY A 12 -14.28 11.54 -7.02
N TRP A 13 -13.47 12.18 -7.85
CA TRP A 13 -13.73 12.30 -9.28
C TRP A 13 -13.79 10.97 -10.02
N ALA A 14 -12.90 10.02 -9.66
CA ALA A 14 -12.93 8.68 -10.23
C ALA A 14 -14.23 7.94 -9.85
N LEU A 15 -14.64 8.00 -8.58
CA LEU A 15 -15.89 7.39 -8.10
C LEU A 15 -17.11 8.00 -8.78
N GLU A 16 -17.16 9.32 -8.96
CA GLU A 16 -18.20 10.01 -9.70
C GLU A 16 -18.27 9.55 -11.17
N GLY A 17 -17.10 9.47 -11.84
CA GLY A 17 -17.03 9.03 -13.23
C GLY A 17 -17.48 7.58 -13.42
N PHE A 18 -17.01 6.65 -12.61
CA PHE A 18 -17.45 5.25 -12.67
C PHE A 18 -18.94 5.09 -12.31
N GLY A 19 -19.40 5.81 -11.29
CA GLY A 19 -20.81 5.80 -10.91
C GLY A 19 -21.72 6.33 -12.02
N ALA A 20 -21.28 7.34 -12.78
CA ALA A 20 -21.99 7.89 -13.93
C ALA A 20 -22.23 6.84 -15.04
N GLU A 21 -21.29 5.93 -15.21
CA GLU A 21 -21.37 4.81 -16.15
C GLU A 21 -22.10 3.57 -15.56
N GLY A 22 -22.69 3.68 -14.37
CA GLY A 22 -23.47 2.63 -13.73
C GLY A 22 -22.68 1.62 -12.89
N ALA A 23 -21.41 1.87 -12.63
CA ALA A 23 -20.61 1.00 -11.78
C ALA A 23 -21.00 1.15 -10.29
N LEU A 24 -21.11 0.03 -9.58
CA LEU A 24 -21.24 0.00 -8.12
C LEU A 24 -19.87 0.23 -7.49
N CYS A 25 -19.67 1.39 -6.89
CA CYS A 25 -18.37 1.81 -6.38
C CYS A 25 -18.23 1.58 -4.87
N THR A 26 -17.07 1.05 -4.48
CA THR A 26 -16.65 0.93 -3.07
C THR A 26 -15.34 1.69 -2.84
N ASN A 27 -15.31 2.54 -1.83
CA ASN A 27 -14.13 3.29 -1.44
C ASN A 27 -13.44 2.64 -0.23
N PHE A 28 -12.17 2.25 -0.39
CA PHE A 28 -11.34 1.69 0.68
C PHE A 28 -10.55 2.76 1.45
N ALA A 29 -10.71 4.02 1.13
CA ALA A 29 -9.95 5.15 1.68
C ALA A 29 -8.42 4.96 1.50
N LEU A 30 -7.65 4.95 2.58
CA LEU A 30 -6.21 4.63 2.54
C LEU A 30 -6.02 3.14 2.25
N ALA A 31 -5.24 2.82 1.23
CA ALA A 31 -4.95 1.45 0.83
C ALA A 31 -3.57 1.35 0.18
N SER A 32 -3.03 0.14 0.13
CA SER A 32 -1.82 -0.17 -0.62
C SER A 32 -2.13 -0.65 -2.04
N THR A 33 -1.20 -0.48 -2.96
CA THR A 33 -1.33 -0.97 -4.34
C THR A 33 -1.55 -2.49 -4.40
N PRO A 34 -0.82 -3.33 -3.65
CA PRO A 34 -1.10 -4.77 -3.62
C PRO A 34 -2.51 -5.09 -3.10
N ALA A 35 -3.01 -4.38 -2.07
CA ALA A 35 -4.37 -4.59 -1.58
C ALA A 35 -5.43 -4.28 -2.65
N MET A 36 -5.22 -3.23 -3.46
CA MET A 36 -6.13 -2.87 -4.55
C MET A 36 -6.16 -3.95 -5.65
N PHE A 37 -5.04 -4.58 -5.95
CA PHE A 37 -5.05 -5.76 -6.83
C PHE A 37 -5.73 -6.95 -6.15
N MET A 38 -5.38 -7.24 -4.91
CA MET A 38 -5.89 -8.42 -4.20
C MET A 38 -7.43 -8.40 -4.03
N CYS A 39 -8.07 -7.23 -3.96
CA CYS A 39 -9.53 -7.17 -3.90
C CYS A 39 -10.22 -7.70 -5.18
N THR A 40 -9.51 -7.78 -6.30
CA THR A 40 -10.05 -8.34 -7.55
C THR A 40 -9.92 -9.86 -7.64
N VAL A 41 -9.20 -10.50 -6.72
CA VAL A 41 -8.95 -11.95 -6.72
C VAL A 41 -9.27 -12.64 -5.40
N MET A 42 -9.47 -11.88 -4.32
CA MET A 42 -9.74 -12.43 -2.97
C MET A 42 -11.23 -12.48 -2.65
N GLY A 43 -11.60 -13.48 -1.84
CA GLY A 43 -12.94 -13.63 -1.28
C GLY A 43 -13.90 -14.39 -2.20
N ALA A 44 -15.13 -14.57 -1.72
CA ALA A 44 -16.18 -15.29 -2.45
C ALA A 44 -16.83 -14.46 -3.57
N GLN A 45 -16.73 -13.14 -3.48
CA GLN A 45 -17.23 -12.17 -4.46
C GLN A 45 -16.16 -11.09 -4.63
N PRO A 46 -15.13 -11.35 -5.44
CA PRO A 46 -14.11 -10.36 -5.73
C PRO A 46 -14.70 -9.20 -6.56
N PHE A 47 -14.06 -8.04 -6.50
CA PHE A 47 -14.43 -6.89 -7.33
C PHE A 47 -14.05 -7.14 -8.80
N ASP A 48 -14.88 -6.66 -9.73
CA ASP A 48 -14.62 -6.78 -11.17
C ASP A 48 -13.37 -6.00 -11.61
N GLY A 49 -13.06 -4.92 -10.90
CA GLY A 49 -11.87 -4.11 -11.12
C GLY A 49 -11.55 -3.20 -9.94
N ALA A 50 -10.35 -2.65 -9.94
CA ALA A 50 -9.91 -1.72 -8.91
C ALA A 50 -9.06 -0.59 -9.49
N VAL A 51 -9.11 0.57 -8.84
CA VAL A 51 -8.29 1.74 -9.20
C VAL A 51 -7.54 2.21 -7.97
N MET A 52 -6.22 2.19 -8.06
CA MET A 52 -5.35 2.78 -7.04
C MET A 52 -4.96 4.20 -7.47
N VAL A 53 -5.24 5.16 -6.60
CA VAL A 53 -4.82 6.56 -6.79
C VAL A 53 -3.48 6.74 -6.10
N THR A 54 -2.41 6.82 -6.88
CA THR A 54 -1.03 6.90 -6.42
C THR A 54 -0.10 7.41 -7.53
N ALA A 55 1.03 7.97 -7.15
CA ALA A 55 2.15 8.21 -8.03
C ALA A 55 3.42 7.46 -7.57
N SER A 56 3.23 6.36 -6.79
CA SER A 56 4.34 5.57 -6.26
C SER A 56 5.35 6.47 -5.51
N HIS A 57 6.63 6.39 -5.78
CA HIS A 57 7.71 7.14 -5.15
C HIS A 57 7.91 8.58 -5.69
N LEU A 58 7.10 9.03 -6.64
CA LEU A 58 7.22 10.38 -7.19
C LEU A 58 6.92 11.46 -6.11
N PRO A 59 7.37 12.71 -6.31
CA PRO A 59 7.15 13.80 -5.35
C PRO A 59 5.68 13.96 -4.94
N TYR A 60 5.46 14.53 -3.75
CA TYR A 60 4.14 14.68 -3.12
C TYR A 60 3.08 15.38 -3.99
N ASN A 61 3.52 16.28 -4.89
CA ASN A 61 2.67 17.06 -5.80
C ASN A 61 2.32 16.32 -7.11
N ARG A 62 2.69 15.06 -7.24
CA ARG A 62 2.31 14.19 -8.35
C ARG A 62 1.26 13.20 -7.87
N ASN A 63 0.41 12.77 -8.80
CA ASN A 63 -0.54 11.69 -8.56
C ASN A 63 -0.87 11.01 -9.89
N GLY A 64 -1.53 9.84 -9.82
CA GLY A 64 -1.89 9.05 -10.98
C GLY A 64 -2.92 7.98 -10.63
N LEU A 65 -3.23 7.16 -11.61
CA LEU A 65 -4.18 6.06 -11.48
C LEU A 65 -3.52 4.77 -11.99
N LYS A 66 -3.56 3.72 -11.16
CA LYS A 66 -3.23 2.35 -11.56
C LYS A 66 -4.54 1.55 -11.60
N PHE A 67 -4.79 0.85 -12.69
CA PHE A 67 -6.01 0.07 -12.91
C PHE A 67 -5.70 -1.42 -12.83
N PHE A 68 -6.59 -2.16 -12.19
CA PHE A 68 -6.47 -3.61 -12.00
C PHE A 68 -7.74 -4.32 -12.38
N THR A 69 -7.57 -5.51 -12.93
CA THR A 69 -8.60 -6.55 -13.08
C THR A 69 -8.09 -7.83 -12.41
N SER A 70 -8.86 -8.89 -12.38
CA SER A 70 -8.39 -10.19 -11.90
C SER A 70 -7.23 -10.78 -12.72
N ALA A 71 -6.99 -10.26 -13.92
CA ALA A 71 -5.85 -10.65 -14.78
C ALA A 71 -4.54 -9.89 -14.44
N GLY A 72 -4.62 -8.84 -13.61
CA GLY A 72 -3.48 -7.99 -13.28
C GLY A 72 -3.72 -6.51 -13.55
N GLY A 73 -2.64 -5.73 -13.60
CA GLY A 73 -2.67 -4.33 -14.02
C GLY A 73 -2.96 -4.22 -15.52
N LEU A 74 -3.60 -3.11 -15.91
CA LEU A 74 -3.84 -2.83 -17.33
C LEU A 74 -2.52 -2.59 -18.07
N GLU A 75 -2.44 -3.08 -19.29
CA GLU A 75 -1.30 -2.91 -20.17
C GLU A 75 -1.21 -1.49 -20.75
N GLY A 76 -0.02 -1.13 -21.23
CA GLY A 76 0.21 0.19 -21.82
C GLY A 76 -0.68 0.52 -23.02
N SER A 77 -1.14 -0.47 -23.77
CA SER A 77 -2.12 -0.33 -24.85
C SER A 77 -3.49 0.10 -24.33
N ASP A 78 -3.94 -0.49 -23.22
CA ASP A 78 -5.23 -0.19 -22.60
C ASP A 78 -5.24 1.24 -22.04
N ILE A 79 -4.15 1.61 -21.36
CA ILE A 79 -3.98 2.97 -20.84
C ILE A 79 -4.00 4.00 -21.99
N LYS A 80 -3.35 3.73 -23.13
CA LYS A 80 -3.40 4.60 -24.30
C LYS A 80 -4.83 4.74 -24.86
N ALA A 81 -5.58 3.65 -24.91
CA ALA A 81 -6.97 3.67 -25.36
C ALA A 81 -7.86 4.50 -24.42
N ILE A 82 -7.72 4.32 -23.09
CA ILE A 82 -8.42 5.11 -22.08
C ILE A 82 -8.11 6.61 -22.25
N LEU A 83 -6.84 6.97 -22.38
CA LEU A 83 -6.42 8.37 -22.54
C LEU A 83 -6.95 8.98 -23.84
N ALA A 84 -6.96 8.23 -24.95
CA ALA A 84 -7.51 8.70 -26.22
C ALA A 84 -9.02 8.97 -26.11
N GLN A 85 -9.77 8.11 -25.44
CA GLN A 85 -11.19 8.32 -25.20
C GLN A 85 -11.44 9.51 -24.26
N ALA A 86 -10.67 9.62 -23.18
CA ALA A 86 -10.81 10.72 -22.21
C ALA A 86 -10.63 12.10 -22.86
N GLN A 87 -9.78 12.22 -23.89
CA GLN A 87 -9.59 13.47 -24.64
C GLN A 87 -10.82 13.89 -25.47
N LEU A 88 -11.70 12.95 -25.80
CA LEU A 88 -12.92 13.20 -26.60
C LEU A 88 -14.12 13.53 -25.71
N ILE A 89 -14.04 13.27 -24.42
CA ILE A 89 -15.13 13.51 -23.47
C ILE A 89 -15.16 14.99 -23.11
N THR A 90 -16.28 15.65 -23.38
CA THR A 90 -16.56 16.98 -22.83
C THR A 90 -17.08 16.82 -21.41
N PRO A 91 -16.46 17.49 -20.41
CA PRO A 91 -16.95 17.43 -19.04
C PRO A 91 -18.44 17.81 -18.99
N GLN A 92 -19.26 16.91 -18.53
CA GLN A 92 -20.67 17.15 -18.24
C GLN A 92 -20.83 17.40 -16.74
N ALA A 93 -21.90 18.12 -16.35
CA ALA A 93 -22.25 18.23 -14.94
C ALA A 93 -22.39 16.83 -14.34
N ALA A 94 -21.78 16.61 -13.17
CA ALA A 94 -21.80 15.31 -12.51
C ALA A 94 -23.25 14.80 -12.42
N PRO A 95 -23.54 13.55 -12.82
CA PRO A 95 -24.82 12.95 -12.56
C PRO A 95 -25.05 12.85 -11.05
N GLN A 96 -26.32 12.67 -10.65
CA GLN A 96 -26.66 12.55 -9.22
C GLN A 96 -25.74 11.52 -8.56
N ALA A 97 -25.17 11.91 -7.39
CA ALA A 97 -24.25 11.09 -6.63
C ALA A 97 -24.86 9.71 -6.37
N GLN A 98 -24.28 8.69 -6.95
CA GLN A 98 -24.59 7.30 -6.55
C GLN A 98 -24.04 7.08 -5.14
N GLN A 99 -24.69 6.20 -4.38
CA GLN A 99 -24.26 5.85 -3.04
C GLN A 99 -22.95 5.05 -3.12
N VAL A 100 -21.82 5.69 -2.79
CA VAL A 100 -20.52 5.03 -2.70
C VAL A 100 -20.44 4.24 -1.38
N GLN A 101 -20.21 2.95 -1.46
CA GLN A 101 -19.98 2.12 -0.29
C GLN A 101 -18.61 2.42 0.33
N GLN A 102 -18.51 2.32 1.67
CA GLN A 102 -17.23 2.42 2.37
C GLN A 102 -16.88 1.05 2.96
N GLN A 103 -15.64 0.60 2.79
CA GLN A 103 -15.20 -0.69 3.33
C GLN A 103 -13.76 -0.61 3.83
N ASP A 104 -13.49 -1.14 5.03
CA ASP A 104 -12.13 -1.38 5.53
C ASP A 104 -11.56 -2.68 4.91
N PHE A 105 -11.18 -2.62 3.64
CA PHE A 105 -10.53 -3.75 2.99
C PHE A 105 -9.10 -3.98 3.50
N MET A 106 -8.43 -2.94 4.02
CA MET A 106 -7.08 -3.09 4.57
C MET A 106 -7.01 -4.03 5.77
N SER A 107 -8.06 -4.10 6.59
CA SER A 107 -8.13 -5.09 7.68
C SER A 107 -8.28 -6.52 7.14
N VAL A 108 -9.04 -6.72 6.06
CA VAL A 108 -9.17 -8.02 5.38
C VAL A 108 -7.83 -8.44 4.76
N TYR A 109 -7.16 -7.51 4.08
CA TYR A 109 -5.86 -7.75 3.48
C TYR A 109 -4.77 -8.03 4.54
N ALA A 110 -4.74 -7.29 5.63
CA ALA A 110 -3.81 -7.52 6.74
C ALA A 110 -4.01 -8.91 7.37
N ALA A 111 -5.26 -9.34 7.56
CA ALA A 111 -5.57 -10.69 8.07
C ALA A 111 -5.07 -11.79 7.11
N HIS A 112 -5.19 -11.56 5.80
CA HIS A 112 -4.65 -12.47 4.78
C HIS A 112 -3.12 -12.56 4.86
N LEU A 113 -2.42 -11.43 4.94
CA LEU A 113 -0.96 -11.39 5.09
C LEU A 113 -0.51 -12.11 6.39
N ALA A 114 -1.21 -11.86 7.49
CA ALA A 114 -0.93 -12.54 8.75
C ALA A 114 -1.11 -14.07 8.65
N SER A 115 -2.11 -14.54 7.90
CA SER A 115 -2.28 -15.98 7.63
C SER A 115 -1.11 -16.56 6.83
N LEU A 116 -0.68 -15.85 5.76
CA LEU A 116 0.47 -16.29 4.96
C LEU A 116 1.75 -16.39 5.80
N ILE A 117 1.99 -15.42 6.70
CA ILE A 117 3.15 -15.45 7.59
C ILE A 117 3.06 -16.62 8.56
N ARG A 118 1.90 -16.87 9.17
CA ARG A 118 1.70 -18.03 10.06
C ARG A 118 2.01 -19.34 9.35
N ASP A 119 1.46 -19.50 8.16
CA ASP A 119 1.62 -20.72 7.36
C ASP A 119 3.06 -20.89 6.85
N GLY A 120 3.76 -19.81 6.59
CA GLY A 120 5.16 -19.81 6.14
C GLY A 120 6.15 -20.07 7.29
N VAL A 121 5.99 -19.41 8.43
CA VAL A 121 6.90 -19.56 9.58
C VAL A 121 6.74 -20.90 10.29
N LYS A 122 5.51 -21.44 10.38
CA LYS A 122 5.21 -22.74 11.00
C LYS A 122 5.73 -22.86 12.43
N ALA A 123 5.66 -21.77 13.22
CA ALA A 123 6.06 -21.78 14.62
C ALA A 123 5.17 -22.69 15.47
N LYS A 124 5.69 -23.13 16.64
CA LYS A 124 4.89 -23.89 17.61
C LYS A 124 3.67 -23.10 18.10
N ASP A 125 3.86 -21.81 18.41
CA ASP A 125 2.76 -20.89 18.62
C ASP A 125 2.31 -20.34 17.27
N TYR A 126 1.26 -20.96 16.72
CA TYR A 126 0.71 -20.57 15.43
C TYR A 126 0.11 -19.17 15.45
N LEU A 127 -0.43 -18.73 16.59
CA LEU A 127 -1.07 -17.41 16.69
C LEU A 127 -0.03 -16.28 16.75
N HIS A 128 1.10 -16.53 17.40
CA HIS A 128 2.17 -15.54 17.59
C HIS A 128 3.51 -16.05 17.05
N PRO A 129 3.60 -16.35 15.73
CA PRO A 129 4.80 -16.97 15.15
C PRO A 129 6.04 -16.07 15.18
N LEU A 130 5.87 -14.77 15.42
CA LEU A 130 6.92 -13.78 15.49
C LEU A 130 7.26 -13.37 16.93
N ALA A 131 6.72 -14.08 17.95
CA ALA A 131 7.01 -13.78 19.34
C ALA A 131 8.52 -13.88 19.64
N GLY A 132 9.05 -12.82 20.28
CA GLY A 132 10.48 -12.70 20.59
C GLY A 132 11.33 -12.07 19.48
N LEU A 133 10.76 -11.75 18.33
CA LEU A 133 11.40 -10.96 17.30
C LEU A 133 11.09 -9.47 17.48
N HIS A 134 12.10 -8.63 17.33
CA HIS A 134 11.99 -7.18 17.26
C HIS A 134 12.12 -6.74 15.80
N ILE A 135 11.03 -6.23 15.22
CA ILE A 135 10.96 -5.88 13.79
C ILE A 135 10.53 -4.42 13.68
N VAL A 136 11.39 -3.56 13.20
CA VAL A 136 11.07 -2.15 12.97
C VAL A 136 10.63 -1.91 11.53
N VAL A 137 9.64 -1.05 11.35
CA VAL A 137 9.10 -0.67 10.05
C VAL A 137 9.29 0.83 9.82
N ASP A 138 9.78 1.20 8.65
CA ASP A 138 9.74 2.58 8.15
C ASP A 138 8.70 2.66 7.03
N ALA A 139 7.57 3.31 7.30
CA ALA A 139 6.49 3.47 6.33
C ALA A 139 6.60 4.78 5.53
N GLY A 140 7.61 5.62 5.79
CA GLY A 140 7.86 6.87 5.08
C GLY A 140 6.66 7.82 5.01
N ASN A 141 5.74 7.75 5.98
CA ASN A 141 4.45 8.46 5.96
C ASN A 141 3.53 8.08 4.78
N GLY A 142 3.80 6.97 4.11
CA GLY A 142 2.96 6.38 3.06
C GLY A 142 1.78 5.57 3.59
N ALA A 143 1.35 4.58 2.84
CA ALA A 143 0.27 3.67 3.21
C ALA A 143 0.74 2.46 4.05
N GLY A 144 2.06 2.30 4.31
CA GLY A 144 2.68 1.10 4.86
C GLY A 144 2.51 0.88 6.36
N GLY A 145 2.06 1.88 7.14
CA GLY A 145 1.96 1.78 8.60
C GLY A 145 1.10 0.61 9.09
N PHE A 146 0.07 0.23 8.32
CA PHE A 146 -0.79 -0.92 8.65
C PHE A 146 -0.01 -2.22 8.84
N PHE A 147 1.14 -2.39 8.17
CA PHE A 147 1.90 -3.62 8.23
C PHE A 147 2.50 -3.85 9.62
N ALA A 148 3.04 -2.80 10.25
CA ALA A 148 3.48 -2.88 11.64
C ALA A 148 2.32 -3.17 12.59
N GLU A 149 1.25 -2.37 12.53
CA GLU A 149 0.18 -2.35 13.51
C GLU A 149 -0.84 -3.49 13.33
N LYS A 150 -1.21 -3.82 12.08
CA LYS A 150 -2.25 -4.80 11.77
C LYS A 150 -1.71 -6.18 11.36
N VAL A 151 -0.41 -6.30 11.07
CA VAL A 151 0.19 -7.58 10.67
C VAL A 151 1.24 -8.04 11.68
N LEU A 152 2.33 -7.28 11.88
CA LEU A 152 3.45 -7.75 12.71
C LEU A 152 3.10 -7.81 14.21
N ALA A 153 2.52 -6.76 14.77
CA ALA A 153 2.17 -6.71 16.19
C ALA A 153 1.16 -7.82 16.59
N PRO A 154 0.07 -8.10 15.85
CA PRO A 154 -0.82 -9.23 16.14
C PRO A 154 -0.18 -10.61 15.98
N LEU A 155 0.94 -10.71 15.27
CA LEU A 155 1.73 -11.94 15.15
C LEU A 155 2.77 -12.10 16.26
N GLY A 156 2.83 -11.16 17.21
CA GLY A 156 3.67 -11.21 18.39
C GLY A 156 5.04 -10.53 18.25
N ALA A 157 5.33 -9.86 17.14
CA ALA A 157 6.56 -9.09 17.00
C ALA A 157 6.53 -7.83 17.89
N ASP A 158 7.65 -7.49 18.49
CA ASP A 158 7.89 -6.14 19.00
C ASP A 158 8.14 -5.21 17.82
N ILE A 159 7.34 -4.14 17.71
CA ILE A 159 7.42 -3.14 16.65
C ILE A 159 7.91 -1.78 17.15
N SER A 160 8.40 -1.71 18.41
CA SER A 160 8.92 -0.46 18.99
C SER A 160 10.06 0.10 18.12
N GLY A 161 10.21 1.42 18.09
CA GLY A 161 11.18 2.07 17.20
C GLY A 161 10.80 2.13 15.73
N SER A 162 9.65 1.57 15.31
CA SER A 162 9.13 1.78 13.96
C SER A 162 8.87 3.26 13.69
N ARG A 163 9.11 3.70 12.43
CA ARG A 163 9.14 5.12 12.07
C ARG A 163 8.11 5.48 11.03
N TYR A 164 7.60 6.70 11.12
CA TYR A 164 6.76 7.35 10.11
C TYR A 164 5.54 6.54 9.68
N LEU A 165 4.94 5.80 10.65
CA LEU A 165 3.78 4.92 10.42
C LEU A 165 2.51 5.71 10.09
N ALA A 166 2.34 6.90 10.68
CA ALA A 166 1.20 7.76 10.40
C ALA A 166 1.28 8.33 8.97
N PRO A 167 0.22 8.21 8.16
CA PRO A 167 0.21 8.72 6.80
C PRO A 167 0.28 10.25 6.77
N ASP A 168 1.20 10.81 5.97
CA ASP A 168 1.32 12.25 5.72
C ASP A 168 1.69 12.48 4.25
N GLY A 169 0.78 13.10 3.52
CA GLY A 169 0.88 13.22 2.06
C GLY A 169 1.92 14.21 1.54
N ILE A 170 2.68 14.90 2.41
CA ILE A 170 3.82 15.74 2.02
C ILE A 170 5.17 15.06 2.24
N PHE A 171 5.18 13.89 2.89
CA PHE A 171 6.39 13.08 3.16
C PHE A 171 7.50 13.88 3.86
N PRO A 172 7.26 14.40 5.08
CA PRO A 172 8.14 15.41 5.70
C PRO A 172 9.50 14.87 6.14
N ASN A 173 9.66 13.54 6.25
CA ASN A 173 10.85 12.94 6.84
C ASN A 173 11.88 12.51 5.78
N HIS A 174 11.44 11.79 4.78
CA HIS A 174 12.24 11.41 3.61
C HIS A 174 11.32 11.02 2.44
N ILE A 175 11.87 10.92 1.24
CA ILE A 175 11.15 10.35 0.10
C ILE A 175 10.85 8.88 0.40
N PRO A 176 9.57 8.44 0.42
CA PRO A 176 9.23 7.04 0.71
C PRO A 176 9.57 6.16 -0.50
N ASN A 177 10.83 5.76 -0.59
CA ASN A 177 11.37 4.94 -1.65
C ASN A 177 12.54 4.10 -1.10
N PRO A 178 12.46 2.77 -1.06
CA PRO A 178 13.57 1.91 -0.63
C PRO A 178 14.84 2.04 -1.49
N GLU A 179 14.77 2.72 -2.63
CA GLU A 179 15.94 3.00 -3.48
C GLU A 179 16.62 4.34 -3.15
N ASP A 180 15.98 5.16 -2.32
CA ASP A 180 16.53 6.44 -1.87
C ASP A 180 17.52 6.23 -0.72
N ALA A 181 18.70 6.86 -0.81
CA ALA A 181 19.76 6.68 0.17
C ALA A 181 19.37 7.21 1.57
N ALA A 182 18.60 8.30 1.65
CA ALA A 182 18.17 8.87 2.92
C ALA A 182 17.10 7.98 3.58
N ALA A 183 16.18 7.41 2.78
CA ALA A 183 15.20 6.44 3.26
C ALA A 183 15.88 5.17 3.82
N MET A 184 16.84 4.61 3.08
CA MET A 184 17.60 3.45 3.56
C MET A 184 18.46 3.78 4.78
N ALA A 185 19.02 4.98 4.90
CA ALA A 185 19.73 5.41 6.10
C ALA A 185 18.80 5.51 7.31
N SER A 186 17.55 5.96 7.13
CA SER A 186 16.55 6.02 8.21
C SER A 186 16.26 4.65 8.81
N ILE A 187 15.93 3.65 7.97
CA ILE A 187 15.62 2.30 8.49
C ILE A 187 16.86 1.61 9.05
N ARG A 188 18.04 1.79 8.46
CA ARG A 188 19.32 1.29 9.00
C ARG A 188 19.60 1.85 10.37
N GLN A 189 19.41 3.16 10.56
CA GLN A 189 19.57 3.81 11.84
C GLN A 189 18.58 3.25 12.86
N ALA A 190 17.31 3.05 12.50
CA ALA A 190 16.31 2.45 13.38
C ALA A 190 16.75 1.06 13.86
N VAL A 191 17.18 0.18 12.95
CA VAL A 191 17.63 -1.18 13.27
C VAL A 191 18.79 -1.16 14.29
N LEU A 192 19.80 -0.30 14.07
CA LEU A 192 20.98 -0.24 14.92
C LEU A 192 20.70 0.38 16.29
N GLU A 193 19.89 1.44 16.35
CA GLU A 193 19.50 2.12 17.60
C GLU A 193 18.65 1.21 18.49
N GLU A 194 17.67 0.56 17.90
CA GLU A 194 16.73 -0.31 18.61
C GLU A 194 17.25 -1.74 18.79
N LYS A 195 18.40 -2.08 18.17
CA LYS A 195 18.94 -3.45 18.11
C LYS A 195 17.92 -4.45 17.59
N ALA A 196 17.19 -4.06 16.55
CA ALA A 196 16.14 -4.88 15.97
C ALA A 196 16.70 -6.07 15.18
N ASP A 197 15.95 -7.16 15.14
CA ASP A 197 16.29 -8.37 14.37
C ASP A 197 16.10 -8.16 12.87
N LEU A 198 15.22 -7.23 12.48
CA LEU A 198 14.93 -6.91 11.09
C LEU A 198 14.37 -5.50 10.97
N GLY A 199 14.81 -4.78 9.94
CA GLY A 199 14.18 -3.56 9.48
C GLY A 199 13.45 -3.79 8.15
N ILE A 200 12.25 -3.24 8.02
CA ILE A 200 11.47 -3.27 6.77
C ILE A 200 11.13 -1.84 6.40
N ILE A 201 11.37 -1.48 5.14
CA ILE A 201 10.99 -0.17 4.60
C ILE A 201 10.12 -0.33 3.36
N PHE A 202 9.11 0.53 3.23
CA PHE A 202 8.19 0.54 2.11
C PHE A 202 8.28 1.84 1.29
N ASP A 203 7.87 1.76 0.03
CA ASP A 203 7.53 2.95 -0.71
C ASP A 203 6.10 3.43 -0.40
N THR A 204 5.70 4.57 -0.99
CA THR A 204 4.46 5.27 -0.64
C THR A 204 3.22 4.40 -0.68
N ASP A 205 3.07 3.56 -1.71
CA ASP A 205 1.89 2.73 -1.97
C ASP A 205 2.14 1.22 -1.75
N VAL A 206 3.32 0.90 -1.17
CA VAL A 206 3.67 -0.43 -0.63
C VAL A 206 3.78 -1.53 -1.71
N ASP A 207 4.11 -1.17 -2.93
CA ASP A 207 4.42 -2.17 -3.97
C ASP A 207 5.93 -2.46 -4.09
N ARG A 208 6.75 -1.73 -3.32
CA ARG A 208 8.18 -1.98 -3.15
C ARG A 208 8.56 -2.03 -1.67
N ALA A 209 9.46 -2.95 -1.35
CA ALA A 209 10.01 -3.11 -0.01
C ALA A 209 11.53 -3.24 -0.05
N GLY A 210 12.19 -2.78 0.99
CA GLY A 210 13.57 -3.07 1.33
C GLY A 210 13.66 -3.70 2.71
N ALA A 211 14.74 -4.41 3.00
CA ALA A 211 14.99 -5.00 4.30
C ALA A 211 16.42 -4.73 4.76
N VAL A 212 16.61 -4.60 6.07
CA VAL A 212 17.90 -4.34 6.73
C VAL A 212 18.11 -5.37 7.82
N LEU A 213 19.28 -5.98 7.84
CA LEU A 213 19.71 -7.00 8.79
C LEU A 213 20.13 -6.35 10.12
N PRO A 214 20.29 -7.12 11.22
CA PRO A 214 20.64 -6.61 12.55
C PRO A 214 21.95 -5.84 12.61
N ASP A 215 22.89 -6.11 11.70
CA ASP A 215 24.19 -5.43 11.57
C ASP A 215 24.11 -4.12 10.76
N GLY A 216 22.92 -3.76 10.27
CA GLY A 216 22.68 -2.60 9.42
C GLY A 216 22.94 -2.83 7.93
N GLU A 217 23.28 -4.06 7.50
CA GLU A 217 23.43 -4.34 6.09
C GLU A 217 22.07 -4.43 5.38
N GLU A 218 21.99 -3.83 4.19
CA GLU A 218 20.81 -3.97 3.33
C GLU A 218 20.74 -5.40 2.76
N LEU A 219 19.62 -6.08 2.95
CA LEU A 219 19.38 -7.36 2.31
C LEU A 219 19.29 -7.15 0.80
N ASN A 220 20.15 -7.87 0.06
CA ASN A 220 20.18 -7.76 -1.41
C ASN A 220 18.79 -8.07 -1.98
N ARG A 221 18.21 -7.10 -2.69
CA ARG A 221 16.84 -7.17 -3.26
C ARG A 221 16.64 -8.38 -4.17
N ASN A 222 17.69 -8.83 -4.86
CA ASN A 222 17.65 -10.04 -5.71
C ASN A 222 17.56 -11.34 -4.88
N ARG A 223 17.64 -11.26 -3.54
CA ARG A 223 17.51 -12.40 -2.62
C ARG A 223 16.21 -12.38 -1.83
N LEU A 224 15.35 -11.38 -2.06
CA LEU A 224 14.03 -11.25 -1.42
C LEU A 224 12.93 -12.05 -2.14
N ILE A 225 13.26 -12.71 -3.27
CA ILE A 225 12.32 -13.48 -4.08
C ILE A 225 12.70 -14.97 -4.00
#